data_e4e6fa6790a545acbda79e900595ca32
#
_entry.id   e4e6fa6790a545acbda79e900595ca32
#
_cell.length_a   1.000
_cell.length_b   1.000
_cell.length_c   1.000
_cell.angle_alpha   90.00
_cell.angle_beta   90.00
_cell.angle_gamma   90.00
#
_symmetry.space_group_name_H-M   'P 1'
#
loop_
_entity.id
_entity.type
_entity.pdbx_description
1 polymer ?
#
loop_
_entity_poly.entity_id
_entity_poly.type
_entity_poly.pdbx_seq_one_letter_code
_entity_poly.pdbx_strand_id
1 'polypeptide(L)'
;MNSPSDADVAPGVGSAANGDVHWRADIASLIFPVPEHGAICAVHRGAFRTLLGLDPTPEACIGYFARFECAFKSAACAKIQRRRIPVGTNLHLTSRDIARKLLEADQIERGERP
;
A
#
# COMPACT_ATOMS: atom_id res chain seq x y z
N MET A 1 -25.91 6.66 -12.29
CA MET A 1 -25.88 6.44 -11.88
C MET A 1 -25.48 6.21 -11.70
N ASN A 2 -25.20 6.24 -11.67
CA ASN A 2 -24.85 5.92 -11.14
C ASN A 2 -24.22 5.84 -10.88
N SER A 3 -23.95 5.93 -10.85
CA SER A 3 -23.51 5.68 -10.33
C SER A 3 -23.03 5.62 -10.08
N PRO A 4 -22.86 5.53 -10.03
CA PRO A 4 -22.36 5.21 -9.49
C PRO A 4 -21.83 5.14 -9.17
N SER A 5 -21.72 5.12 -9.17
CA SER A 5 -21.54 4.86 -8.62
C SER A 5 -21.29 4.87 -8.28
N ASP A 6 -21.19 4.76 -8.31
CA ASP A 6 -21.15 4.46 -7.73
C ASP A 6 -20.86 4.37 -7.40
N ALA A 7 -20.78 4.39 -7.50
CA ALA A 7 -20.63 4.05 -6.95
C ALA A 7 -20.27 4.07 -6.72
N ASP A 8 -20.16 3.98 -6.80
CA ASP A 8 -20.02 3.76 -6.29
C ASP A 8 -19.89 3.68 -5.77
N VAL A 9 -19.88 3.64 -5.76
CA VAL A 9 -19.93 3.38 -4.99
C VAL A 9 -19.79 3.14 -4.43
N ALA A 10 -19.75 3.08 -4.25
CA ALA A 10 -19.72 2.70 -3.50
C ALA A 10 -19.61 2.47 -2.96
N PRO A 11 -19.62 2.28 -2.65
CA PRO A 11 -19.46 1.94 -1.93
C PRO A 11 -19.33 1.64 -1.43
N GLY A 12 -19.22 1.35 -1.24
CA GLY A 12 -19.03 0.91 -0.59
C GLY A 12 -18.85 0.66 -0.19
N VAL A 13 -18.93 0.56 0.00
CA VAL A 13 -18.64 0.25 0.38
C VAL A 13 -18.13 -0.32 0.78
N GLY A 14 -18.01 -0.55 1.02
CA GLY A 14 -17.43 -1.01 1.43
C GLY A 14 -16.81 -1.73 1.50
N SER A 15 -16.60 -2.15 1.41
CA SER A 15 -15.71 -2.69 1.50
C SER A 15 -14.95 -2.34 1.24
N ALA A 16 -15.53 -2.08 1.34
CA ALA A 16 -14.80 -1.38 1.11
C ALA A 16 -13.53 -1.30 1.45
N ALA A 17 -13.35 -1.42 2.43
CA ALA A 17 -12.04 -1.21 2.87
C ALA A 17 -11.02 -1.76 1.95
N ASN A 18 -11.23 -2.92 1.45
CA ASN A 18 -10.25 -3.50 0.59
C ASN A 18 -10.31 -3.00 -0.80
N GLY A 19 -11.46 -2.48 -1.18
CA GLY A 19 -11.65 -2.04 -2.52
C GLY A 19 -11.05 -0.70 -2.82
N ASP A 20 -10.50 -0.08 -1.79
CA ASP A 20 -10.07 1.30 -1.93
C ASP A 20 -8.64 1.46 -2.44
N VAL A 21 -8.00 0.39 -2.79
CA VAL A 21 -6.67 0.47 -3.41
C VAL A 21 -6.84 1.01 -4.83
N HIS A 22 -6.14 2.10 -5.13
CA HIS A 22 -6.26 2.70 -6.45
C HIS A 22 -5.03 3.54 -6.77
N TRP A 23 -4.92 3.91 -8.04
CA TRP A 23 -3.82 4.72 -8.51
C TRP A 23 -4.26 6.16 -8.68
N ARG A 24 -3.48 7.07 -8.13
CA ARG A 24 -3.72 8.49 -8.30
C ARG A 24 -2.67 9.07 -9.25
N ALA A 25 -3.10 9.34 -10.47
CA ALA A 25 -2.18 9.82 -11.50
C ALA A 25 -1.63 11.20 -11.18
N ASP A 26 -2.42 12.02 -10.49
CA ASP A 26 -2.01 13.40 -10.19
C ASP A 26 -0.79 13.43 -9.27
N ILE A 27 -0.59 12.41 -8.46
CA ILE A 27 0.57 12.34 -7.58
C ILE A 27 1.42 11.13 -7.90
N ALA A 28 1.12 10.43 -8.99
CA ALA A 28 1.87 9.26 -9.46
C ALA A 28 2.09 8.25 -8.33
N SER A 29 1.02 7.92 -7.59
CA SER A 29 1.12 7.07 -6.41
C SER A 29 -0.02 6.09 -6.31
N LEU A 30 0.28 4.93 -5.74
CA LEU A 30 -0.74 3.97 -5.36
C LEU A 30 -1.22 4.35 -3.96
N ILE A 31 -2.53 4.32 -3.76
CA ILE A 31 -3.15 4.68 -2.49
C ILE A 31 -3.86 3.46 -1.92
N PHE A 32 -3.65 3.19 -0.64
CA PHE A 32 -4.40 2.13 0.03
C PHE A 32 -4.74 2.56 1.47
N PRO A 33 -5.86 2.06 2.00
CA PRO A 33 -6.25 2.41 3.38
C PRO A 33 -5.41 1.63 4.37
N VAL A 34 -5.10 2.27 5.50
CA VAL A 34 -4.35 1.61 6.56
C VAL A 34 -5.35 1.04 7.56
N PRO A 35 -5.38 -0.29 7.74
CA PRO A 35 -6.38 -0.90 8.63
C PRO A 35 -6.28 -0.33 10.04
N GLU A 36 -7.44 -0.04 10.62
CA GLU A 36 -7.55 0.37 12.02
C GLU A 36 -6.88 1.69 12.36
N HIS A 37 -6.38 2.40 11.36
CA HIS A 37 -5.73 3.68 11.60
C HIS A 37 -6.55 4.86 11.08
N GLY A 38 -7.45 4.58 10.12
CA GLY A 38 -8.29 5.62 9.55
C GLY A 38 -7.56 6.54 8.60
N ALA A 39 -6.34 6.18 8.21
CA ALA A 39 -5.54 6.99 7.31
C ALA A 39 -5.36 6.28 5.99
N ILE A 40 -4.87 7.00 5.01
CA ILE A 40 -4.47 6.38 3.75
C ILE A 40 -2.95 6.46 3.63
N CYS A 41 -2.40 5.50 2.93
CA CYS A 41 -0.97 5.42 2.70
C CYS A 41 -0.71 5.53 1.21
N ALA A 42 0.28 6.32 0.84
CA ALA A 42 0.66 6.52 -0.56
C ALA A 42 2.02 5.89 -0.81
N VAL A 43 2.15 5.25 -1.97
CA VAL A 43 3.44 4.70 -2.41
C VAL A 43 3.72 5.26 -3.79
N HIS A 44 4.72 6.12 -3.88
CA HIS A 44 5.05 6.80 -5.12
C HIS A 44 5.62 5.81 -6.14
N ARG A 45 5.38 6.10 -7.42
CA ARG A 45 5.89 5.27 -8.52
C ARG A 45 7.40 5.05 -8.39
N GLY A 46 8.12 6.05 -7.89
CA GLY A 46 9.55 5.93 -7.70
C GLY A 46 9.96 4.80 -6.77
N ALA A 47 9.14 4.53 -5.74
CA ALA A 47 9.42 3.41 -4.84
C ALA A 47 9.28 2.08 -5.58
N PHE A 48 8.24 1.95 -6.42
CA PHE A 48 8.07 0.74 -7.22
C PHE A 48 9.20 0.56 -8.21
N ARG A 49 9.66 1.67 -8.80
CA ARG A 49 10.77 1.62 -9.74
C ARG A 49 12.00 1.04 -9.07
N THR A 50 12.29 1.47 -7.85
CA THR A 50 13.42 0.95 -7.10
C THR A 50 13.23 -0.55 -6.80
N LEU A 51 12.03 -0.93 -6.39
CA LEU A 51 11.74 -2.31 -6.02
C LEU A 51 11.76 -3.25 -7.21
N LEU A 52 11.24 -2.79 -8.34
CA LEU A 52 11.11 -3.62 -9.55
C LEU A 52 12.34 -3.55 -10.44
N GLY A 53 13.15 -2.51 -10.30
CA GLY A 53 14.32 -2.35 -11.14
C GLY A 53 14.04 -1.85 -12.54
N LEU A 54 12.82 -1.36 -12.77
CA LEU A 54 12.42 -0.82 -14.06
C LEU A 54 11.35 0.24 -13.83
N ASP A 55 11.01 0.98 -14.88
CA ASP A 55 10.03 2.04 -14.79
C ASP A 55 8.64 1.44 -14.98
N PRO A 56 7.87 1.29 -13.90
CA PRO A 56 6.63 0.51 -13.98
C PRO A 56 5.44 1.34 -14.45
N THR A 57 4.48 0.64 -15.04
CA THR A 57 3.18 1.24 -15.34
C THR A 57 2.34 1.23 -14.07
N PRO A 58 1.25 2.02 -14.04
CA PRO A 58 0.33 1.95 -12.89
C PRO A 58 -0.20 0.54 -12.65
N GLU A 59 -0.49 -0.20 -13.73
CA GLU A 59 -0.96 -1.58 -13.59
C GLU A 59 0.09 -2.48 -12.95
N ALA A 60 1.34 -2.28 -13.30
CA ALA A 60 2.42 -3.07 -12.70
C ALA A 60 2.56 -2.75 -11.21
N CYS A 61 2.38 -1.50 -10.83
CA CYS A 61 2.43 -1.10 -9.43
C CYS A 61 1.29 -1.76 -8.65
N ILE A 62 0.09 -1.72 -9.20
CA ILE A 62 -1.07 -2.31 -8.54
C ILE A 62 -0.88 -3.83 -8.40
N GLY A 63 -0.38 -4.47 -9.45
CA GLY A 63 -0.13 -5.90 -9.41
C GLY A 63 0.92 -6.28 -8.38
N TYR A 64 1.97 -5.51 -8.30
CA TYR A 64 3.02 -5.75 -7.31
C TYR A 64 2.48 -5.59 -5.89
N PHE A 65 1.67 -4.54 -5.66
CA PHE A 65 1.04 -4.35 -4.37
C PHE A 65 0.16 -5.54 -4.03
N ALA A 66 -0.66 -5.99 -4.96
CA ALA A 66 -1.58 -7.10 -4.71
C ALA A 66 -0.81 -8.36 -4.32
N ARG A 67 0.33 -8.58 -4.94
CA ARG A 67 1.15 -9.75 -4.66
C ARG A 67 1.78 -9.69 -3.26
N PHE A 68 2.15 -8.50 -2.82
CA PHE A 68 2.86 -8.33 -1.55
C PHE A 68 2.08 -7.46 -0.57
N GLU A 69 0.76 -7.56 -0.63
CA GLU A 69 -0.11 -6.68 0.16
C GLU A 69 0.23 -6.67 1.64
N CYS A 70 0.53 -7.85 2.20
CA CYS A 70 0.85 -7.93 3.63
C CYS A 70 2.11 -7.14 3.96
N ALA A 71 3.11 -7.18 3.09
CA ALA A 71 4.34 -6.44 3.33
C ALA A 71 4.09 -4.94 3.31
N PHE A 72 3.26 -4.46 2.38
CA PHE A 72 2.94 -3.04 2.31
C PHE A 72 2.18 -2.59 3.55
N LYS A 73 1.20 -3.38 3.98
CA LYS A 73 0.43 -3.02 5.17
C LYS A 73 1.29 -3.09 6.43
N SER A 74 2.15 -4.08 6.53
CA SER A 74 3.08 -4.19 7.65
C SER A 74 4.04 -3.01 7.69
N ALA A 75 4.52 -2.58 6.52
CA ALA A 75 5.42 -1.44 6.45
C ALA A 75 4.73 -0.18 6.95
N ALA A 76 3.45 0.00 6.57
CA ALA A 76 2.69 1.16 7.03
C ALA A 76 2.52 1.13 8.54
N CYS A 77 2.15 -0.01 9.10
CA CYS A 77 1.98 -0.15 10.53
C CYS A 77 3.29 0.10 11.28
N ALA A 78 4.39 -0.44 10.77
CA ALA A 78 5.69 -0.24 11.41
C ALA A 78 6.09 1.23 11.40
N LYS A 79 5.83 1.91 10.29
CA LYS A 79 6.16 3.34 10.19
C LYS A 79 5.32 4.17 11.14
N ILE A 80 4.03 3.83 11.25
CA ILE A 80 3.15 4.52 12.19
C ILE A 80 3.67 4.40 13.61
N GLN A 81 4.07 3.19 14.01
CA GLN A 81 4.57 2.96 15.35
C GLN A 81 5.91 3.67 15.57
N ARG A 82 6.80 3.56 14.62
CA ARG A 82 8.13 4.14 14.74
C ARG A 82 8.08 5.67 14.81
N ARG A 83 7.21 6.27 14.02
CA ARG A 83 7.09 7.71 13.94
C ARG A 83 5.96 8.27 14.79
N ARG A 84 5.21 7.39 15.46
CA ARG A 84 4.09 7.80 16.32
C ARG A 84 3.11 8.67 15.55
N ILE A 85 2.72 8.20 14.37
CA ILE A 85 1.82 8.95 13.52
C ILE A 85 0.41 8.90 14.11
N PRO A 86 -0.22 10.06 14.36
CA PRO A 86 -1.56 10.07 14.96
C PRO A 86 -2.60 9.40 14.07
N VAL A 87 -3.61 8.81 14.71
CA VAL A 87 -4.73 8.20 14.01
C VAL A 87 -5.32 9.20 13.02
N GLY A 88 -5.58 8.73 11.80
CA GLY A 88 -6.19 9.55 10.77
C GLY A 88 -5.20 10.38 9.96
N THR A 89 -3.93 10.39 10.33
CA THR A 89 -2.93 11.15 9.59
C THR A 89 -2.37 10.31 8.45
N ASN A 90 -2.46 10.84 7.24
CA ASN A 90 -1.97 10.13 6.06
C ASN A 90 -0.46 10.05 6.06
N LEU A 91 0.05 9.00 5.42
CA LEU A 91 1.49 8.78 5.37
C LEU A 91 1.87 8.22 4.02
N HIS A 92 3.17 8.11 3.79
CA HIS A 92 3.67 7.50 2.56
C HIS A 92 4.83 6.57 2.89
N LEU A 93 5.05 5.60 2.01
CA LEU A 93 6.11 4.61 2.18
C LEU A 93 7.19 4.83 1.13
N THR A 94 8.43 4.60 1.54
CA THR A 94 9.56 4.59 0.62
C THR A 94 9.87 3.15 0.24
N SER A 95 10.70 2.98 -0.79
CA SER A 95 11.13 1.63 -1.17
C SER A 95 11.84 0.93 -0.02
N ARG A 96 12.56 1.68 0.79
CA ARG A 96 13.28 1.12 1.92
C ARG A 96 12.33 0.55 2.96
N ASP A 97 11.24 1.27 3.24
CA ASP A 97 10.23 0.78 4.19
C ASP A 97 9.68 -0.56 3.75
N ILE A 98 9.38 -0.67 2.47
CA ILE A 98 8.76 -1.86 1.90
C ILE A 98 9.77 -3.00 1.80
N ALA A 99 10.98 -2.70 1.34
CA ALA A 99 12.01 -3.73 1.16
C ALA A 99 12.33 -4.42 2.47
N ARG A 100 12.34 -3.68 3.57
CA ARG A 100 12.61 -4.26 4.87
C ARG A 100 11.59 -5.34 5.21
N LYS A 101 10.32 -5.08 4.91
CA LYS A 101 9.28 -6.06 5.21
C LYS A 101 9.30 -7.23 4.24
N LEU A 102 9.69 -6.99 3.01
CA LEU A 102 9.84 -8.08 2.04
C LEU A 102 10.94 -9.05 2.47
N LEU A 103 12.04 -8.51 2.98
CA LEU A 103 13.13 -9.35 3.47
C LEU A 103 12.69 -10.19 4.66
N GLU A 104 11.93 -9.60 5.57
CA GLU A 104 11.43 -10.35 6.72
C GLU A 104 10.53 -11.48 6.29
N ALA A 105 9.65 -11.22 5.34
CA ALA A 105 8.73 -12.24 4.84
C ALA A 105 9.48 -13.36 4.14
N ASP A 106 10.49 -13.01 3.36
CA ASP A 106 11.28 -14.00 2.64
C ASP A 106 12.00 -14.94 3.61
N GLN A 107 12.53 -14.40 4.69
CA GLN A 107 13.22 -15.21 5.68
C GLN A 107 12.25 -16.18 6.35
N ILE A 108 11.05 -15.74 6.63
CA ILE A 108 10.04 -16.59 7.24
C ILE A 108 9.66 -17.72 6.30
N GLU A 109 9.47 -17.41 5.02
CA GLU A 109 9.08 -18.42 4.04
C GLU A 109 10.13 -19.50 3.86
N ARG A 110 11.39 -19.12 3.98
CA ARG A 110 12.46 -20.10 3.84
C ARG A 110 12.61 -21.00 5.05
N GLY A 111 11.88 -20.71 6.11
CA GLY A 111 12.00 -21.49 7.32
C GLY A 111 13.24 -21.21 8.11
N GLU A 112 13.92 -20.13 7.81
CA GLU A 112 15.11 -19.79 8.55
C GLU A 112 14.77 -19.30 9.94
N ARG A 113 15.56 -19.73 10.88
CA ARG A 113 15.34 -19.38 12.26
C ARG A 113 16.62 -18.92 12.90
N PRO A 114 16.51 -17.99 13.82
CA PRO A 114 17.67 -17.63 14.61
C PRO A 114 18.16 -18.81 15.41
#